data_dbe2393e62260e1bcd9b0ee9b40aa45c
#
_entry.id   dbe2393e62260e1bcd9b0ee9b40aa45c
#
_cell.length_a   1.000
_cell.length_b   1.000
_cell.length_c   1.000
_cell.angle_alpha   90.00
_cell.angle_beta   90.00
_cell.angle_gamma   90.00
#
_symmetry.space_group_name_H-M   'P 1'
#
loop_
_entity.id
_entity.type
_entity.pdbx_description
1 polymer ?
#
loop_
_entity_poly.entity_id
_entity_poly.type
_entity_poly.pdbx_seq_one_letter_code
_entity_poly.pdbx_strand_id
1 'polypeptide(L)'
;MCTAATYQTKHFYFGRNLDYEQSFGESVVITPRNWPLALRHGAAMETHYAMIGMAHMQDGFPLYYDAVNEKGLCIAGLNFVGNAVYGRPEGGRENVAQFELIPWLLGRCATLAEARTLLAQANITDTPYSAGLPTAQLHWMVADRTGCIVVESVADGLHIYDDPAGVLTNNPPFPMQLFALNNYAQLSPEPPVNHFAPALPLTTYSRGMGAMGLPGDLSSQSRFVRAAFVRANSVSGDGETESLSQLFHILGSVEQQRGCCRLAGGECELTLYTGCCNADRGVYYYTTYDNSQITAVDMHHADLDGCEPVSYPLVTEMRLYQQN
;
A
#
# COMPACT_ATOMS: atom_id res chain seq x y z
N MET A 1 10.88 -2.43 4.24
CA MET A 1 9.80 -3.35 3.75
C MET A 1 8.45 -2.64 3.77
N CYS A 2 7.36 -3.29 3.39
CA CYS A 2 6.05 -2.63 3.31
C CYS A 2 4.93 -3.68 3.33
N THR A 3 3.72 -3.25 3.69
CA THR A 3 2.50 -4.04 3.52
C THR A 3 1.39 -3.11 3.04
N ALA A 4 0.64 -3.49 2.02
CA ALA A 4 -0.59 -2.81 1.60
C ALA A 4 -1.78 -3.75 1.72
N ALA A 5 -2.95 -3.20 2.03
CA ALA A 5 -4.19 -3.95 2.18
C ALA A 5 -5.41 -3.13 1.78
N THR A 6 -6.43 -3.82 1.28
CA THR A 6 -7.76 -3.25 1.05
C THR A 6 -8.72 -3.68 2.15
N TYR A 7 -9.74 -2.88 2.41
CA TYR A 7 -10.86 -3.24 3.27
C TYR A 7 -12.15 -2.62 2.73
N GLN A 8 -13.22 -3.37 2.69
CA GLN A 8 -14.48 -2.88 2.15
C GLN A 8 -15.63 -3.15 3.11
N THR A 9 -16.38 -2.09 3.39
CA THR A 9 -17.66 -2.11 4.09
C THR A 9 -18.67 -1.35 3.23
N LYS A 10 -19.35 -0.35 3.76
CA LYS A 10 -20.13 0.61 2.96
C LYS A 10 -19.23 1.39 1.99
N HIS A 11 -18.03 1.78 2.45
CA HIS A 11 -17.00 2.44 1.66
C HIS A 11 -15.84 1.51 1.36
N PHE A 12 -15.06 1.88 0.34
CA PHE A 12 -13.82 1.21 -0.01
C PHE A 12 -12.63 1.92 0.63
N TYR A 13 -11.79 1.15 1.30
CA TYR A 13 -10.60 1.63 1.99
C TYR A 13 -9.37 0.94 1.45
N PHE A 14 -8.30 1.70 1.29
CA PHE A 14 -6.99 1.23 0.85
C PHE A 14 -5.94 1.80 1.80
N GLY A 15 -5.01 0.99 2.27
CA GLY A 15 -3.98 1.46 3.18
C GLY A 15 -2.68 0.69 3.10
N ARG A 16 -1.64 1.25 3.73
CA ARG A 16 -0.33 0.63 3.78
C ARG A 16 0.46 0.97 5.05
N ASN A 17 1.43 0.10 5.39
CA ASN A 17 2.57 0.41 6.24
C ASN A 17 3.78 0.74 5.38
N LEU A 18 4.48 1.83 5.65
CA LEU A 18 5.83 2.07 5.15
C LEU A 18 6.83 1.64 6.21
N ASP A 19 7.51 0.53 5.95
CA ASP A 19 8.55 0.01 6.84
C ASP A 19 9.92 0.35 6.23
N TYR A 20 10.70 1.17 6.94
CA TYR A 20 12.02 1.60 6.49
C TYR A 20 12.89 2.00 7.70
N GLU A 21 14.20 2.18 7.47
CA GLU A 21 15.14 2.56 8.53
C GLU A 21 15.21 4.06 8.77
N GLN A 22 14.77 4.88 7.81
CA GLN A 22 14.81 6.34 7.91
C GLN A 22 13.65 6.99 7.16
N SER A 23 13.20 8.15 7.66
CA SER A 23 12.25 9.02 6.98
C SER A 23 12.96 9.87 5.92
N PHE A 24 12.28 10.12 4.81
CA PHE A 24 12.71 11.04 3.76
C PHE A 24 11.98 12.40 3.84
N GLY A 25 11.22 12.64 4.92
CA GLY A 25 10.41 13.86 5.07
C GLY A 25 9.07 13.73 4.35
N GLU A 26 8.36 12.63 4.62
CA GLU A 26 7.06 12.34 4.05
C GLU A 26 6.03 13.38 4.46
N SER A 27 5.14 13.69 3.55
CA SER A 27 3.99 14.59 3.75
C SER A 27 2.77 14.02 3.05
N VAL A 28 1.58 14.32 3.55
CA VAL A 28 0.36 14.11 2.76
C VAL A 28 0.29 15.22 1.72
N VAL A 29 0.22 14.84 0.45
CA VAL A 29 0.22 15.79 -0.67
C VAL A 29 -1.07 15.67 -1.45
N ILE A 30 -1.71 16.82 -1.74
CA ILE A 30 -2.82 16.92 -2.68
C ILE A 30 -2.28 17.53 -3.97
N THR A 31 -2.40 16.80 -5.08
CA THR A 31 -2.07 17.30 -6.42
C THR A 31 -3.36 17.66 -7.13
N PRO A 32 -3.61 18.95 -7.43
CA PRO A 32 -4.84 19.40 -8.07
C PRO A 32 -4.85 19.12 -9.58
N ARG A 33 -6.03 19.19 -10.21
CA ARG A 33 -6.27 18.80 -11.61
C ARG A 33 -5.43 19.56 -12.64
N ASN A 34 -5.16 20.84 -12.40
CA ASN A 34 -4.51 21.74 -13.36
C ASN A 34 -3.02 21.97 -13.04
N TRP A 35 -2.44 21.15 -12.15
CA TRP A 35 -0.99 21.15 -11.98
C TRP A 35 -0.35 20.31 -13.10
N PRO A 36 0.49 20.92 -13.98
CA PRO A 36 1.06 20.17 -15.11
C PRO A 36 2.02 19.10 -14.62
N LEU A 37 1.70 17.84 -14.89
CA LEU A 37 2.56 16.70 -14.57
C LEU A 37 3.55 16.47 -15.70
N ALA A 38 4.76 17.00 -15.55
CA ALA A 38 5.85 16.80 -16.52
C ALA A 38 6.42 15.37 -16.39
N LEU A 39 6.21 14.56 -17.42
CA LEU A 39 6.71 13.18 -17.46
C LEU A 39 8.07 13.11 -18.14
N ARG A 40 8.91 12.15 -17.76
CA ARG A 40 10.23 11.89 -18.38
C ARG A 40 10.11 11.41 -19.81
N HIS A 41 9.02 10.74 -20.12
CA HIS A 41 8.71 10.22 -21.45
C HIS A 41 7.33 10.66 -21.89
N GLY A 42 7.23 11.14 -23.12
CA GLY A 42 5.96 11.62 -23.68
C GLY A 42 5.64 13.09 -23.36
N ALA A 43 4.41 13.49 -23.64
CA ALA A 43 3.92 14.83 -23.35
C ALA A 43 3.55 15.00 -21.89
N ALA A 44 3.69 16.20 -21.35
CA ALA A 44 3.17 16.54 -20.04
C ALA A 44 1.64 16.35 -20.01
N MET A 45 1.12 15.92 -18.87
CA MET A 45 -0.33 15.95 -18.64
C MET A 45 -0.69 17.33 -18.08
N GLU A 46 -1.25 18.17 -18.94
CA GLU A 46 -1.65 19.54 -18.56
C GLU A 46 -2.84 19.55 -17.60
N THR A 47 -3.68 18.53 -17.69
CA THR A 47 -4.81 18.28 -16.79
C THR A 47 -4.92 16.79 -16.50
N HIS A 48 -5.33 16.44 -15.28
CA HIS A 48 -5.46 15.07 -14.82
C HIS A 48 -6.47 15.00 -13.67
N TYR A 49 -6.82 13.82 -13.20
CA TYR A 49 -7.61 13.69 -11.97
C TYR A 49 -6.80 14.20 -10.78
N ALA A 50 -7.46 14.94 -9.88
CA ALA A 50 -6.86 15.32 -8.61
C ALA A 50 -6.57 14.07 -7.77
N MET A 51 -5.47 14.09 -7.00
CA MET A 51 -5.07 12.96 -6.17
C MET A 51 -4.54 13.42 -4.82
N ILE A 52 -4.66 12.53 -3.83
CA ILE A 52 -4.12 12.71 -2.48
C ILE A 52 -3.36 11.47 -2.06
N GLY A 53 -2.23 11.61 -1.41
CA GLY A 53 -1.46 10.47 -0.91
C GLY A 53 -0.24 10.89 -0.12
N MET A 54 0.50 9.90 0.36
CA MET A 54 1.77 10.12 1.01
C MET A 54 2.88 10.24 -0.02
N ALA A 55 3.67 11.30 0.05
CA ALA A 55 4.74 11.59 -0.88
C ALA A 55 5.95 12.25 -0.21
N HIS A 56 7.12 12.07 -0.81
CA HIS A 56 8.28 12.93 -0.60
C HIS A 56 8.27 14.01 -1.68
N MET A 57 8.27 15.28 -1.26
CA MET A 57 8.33 16.41 -2.21
C MET A 57 9.79 16.68 -2.61
N GLN A 58 10.11 16.47 -3.89
CA GLN A 58 11.44 16.72 -4.44
C GLN A 58 11.36 17.71 -5.60
N ASP A 59 11.98 18.88 -5.46
CA ASP A 59 12.01 19.93 -6.49
C ASP A 59 10.61 20.30 -7.03
N GLY A 60 9.60 20.31 -6.15
CA GLY A 60 8.20 20.57 -6.50
C GLY A 60 7.44 19.37 -7.07
N PHE A 61 8.09 18.22 -7.29
CA PHE A 61 7.45 17.01 -7.78
C PHE A 61 7.09 16.06 -6.61
N PRO A 62 5.85 15.55 -6.52
CA PRO A 62 5.46 14.58 -5.49
C PRO A 62 5.90 13.17 -5.89
N LEU A 63 6.90 12.64 -5.21
CA LEU A 63 7.30 11.23 -5.29
C LEU A 63 6.38 10.41 -4.38
N TYR A 64 5.26 9.97 -4.91
CA TYR A 64 4.25 9.25 -4.14
C TYR A 64 4.72 7.84 -3.74
N TYR A 65 4.48 7.48 -2.50
CA TYR A 65 4.56 6.10 -1.98
C TYR A 65 3.24 5.36 -2.19
N ASP A 66 2.14 6.05 -1.97
CA ASP A 66 0.76 5.61 -2.19
C ASP A 66 -0.14 6.82 -2.42
N ALA A 67 -1.23 6.63 -3.15
CA ALA A 67 -2.22 7.69 -3.36
C ALA A 67 -3.57 7.12 -3.81
N VAL A 68 -4.59 7.96 -3.71
CA VAL A 68 -5.92 7.78 -4.28
C VAL A 68 -6.27 8.99 -5.14
N ASN A 69 -6.94 8.79 -6.26
CA ASN A 69 -7.51 9.90 -7.02
C ASN A 69 -8.96 10.19 -6.64
N GLU A 70 -9.48 11.31 -7.10
CA GLU A 70 -10.86 11.76 -6.87
C GLU A 70 -11.95 10.82 -7.41
N LYS A 71 -11.59 9.81 -8.18
CA LYS A 71 -12.47 8.77 -8.71
C LYS A 71 -12.48 7.49 -7.86
N GLY A 72 -11.59 7.41 -6.87
CA GLY A 72 -11.49 6.27 -5.96
C GLY A 72 -10.54 5.17 -6.42
N LEU A 73 -9.74 5.39 -7.46
CA LEU A 73 -8.65 4.49 -7.83
C LEU A 73 -7.46 4.73 -6.90
N CYS A 74 -6.94 3.64 -6.32
CA CYS A 74 -5.82 3.65 -5.36
C CYS A 74 -4.62 2.91 -5.93
N ILE A 75 -3.41 3.33 -5.53
CA ILE A 75 -2.16 2.63 -5.84
C ILE A 75 -1.14 2.84 -4.72
N ALA A 76 -0.34 1.80 -4.44
CA ALA A 76 0.84 1.88 -3.57
C ALA A 76 2.02 1.18 -4.23
N GLY A 77 3.21 1.78 -4.11
CA GLY A 77 4.49 1.17 -4.49
C GLY A 77 5.17 0.55 -3.26
N LEU A 78 5.62 -0.69 -3.37
CA LEU A 78 6.28 -1.44 -2.30
C LEU A 78 7.64 -1.94 -2.79
N ASN A 79 8.62 -2.04 -1.88
CA ASN A 79 9.96 -2.54 -2.21
C ASN A 79 9.90 -3.97 -2.76
N PHE A 80 10.61 -4.18 -3.90
CA PHE A 80 10.69 -5.45 -4.61
C PHE A 80 12.14 -5.75 -5.03
N VAL A 81 13.05 -5.56 -4.08
CA VAL A 81 14.50 -5.60 -4.26
C VAL A 81 14.96 -6.96 -4.79
N GLY A 82 15.79 -6.91 -5.86
CA GLY A 82 16.35 -8.10 -6.50
C GLY A 82 15.42 -8.80 -7.49
N ASN A 83 14.15 -8.39 -7.59
CA ASN A 83 13.19 -8.94 -8.56
C ASN A 83 12.76 -7.90 -9.61
N ALA A 84 12.65 -6.62 -9.23
CA ALA A 84 12.25 -5.58 -10.16
C ALA A 84 13.29 -5.40 -11.27
N VAL A 85 12.84 -5.44 -12.53
CA VAL A 85 13.63 -5.18 -13.74
C VAL A 85 12.83 -4.25 -14.62
N TYR A 86 13.43 -3.12 -15.00
CA TYR A 86 12.79 -2.12 -15.84
C TYR A 86 13.48 -2.03 -17.21
N GLY A 87 12.66 -1.67 -18.22
CA GLY A 87 13.13 -1.56 -19.59
C GLY A 87 13.78 -0.21 -19.90
N ARG A 88 14.34 -0.13 -21.10
CA ARG A 88 14.64 1.16 -21.73
C ARG A 88 13.41 1.68 -22.47
N PRO A 89 13.30 3.02 -22.71
CA PRO A 89 12.22 3.54 -23.53
C PRO A 89 12.12 2.86 -24.88
N GLU A 90 10.92 2.43 -25.26
CA GLU A 90 10.61 1.74 -26.52
C GLU A 90 9.64 2.55 -27.37
N GLY A 91 9.87 2.57 -28.69
CA GLY A 91 8.93 3.21 -29.63
C GLY A 91 7.61 2.45 -29.71
N GLY A 92 6.49 3.20 -29.70
CA GLY A 92 5.15 2.61 -29.78
C GLY A 92 4.60 2.03 -28.47
N ARG A 93 5.30 2.23 -27.33
CA ARG A 93 4.85 1.87 -25.99
C ARG A 93 4.57 3.13 -25.16
N GLU A 94 3.72 3.01 -24.15
CA GLU A 94 3.52 4.01 -23.09
C GLU A 94 4.71 3.91 -22.12
N ASN A 95 5.78 4.68 -22.38
CA ASN A 95 6.96 4.71 -21.50
C ASN A 95 6.67 5.55 -20.27
N VAL A 96 6.91 5.00 -19.09
CA VAL A 96 6.73 5.69 -17.81
C VAL A 96 7.91 5.37 -16.89
N ALA A 97 8.52 6.39 -16.30
CA ALA A 97 9.55 6.16 -15.29
C ALA A 97 8.91 5.56 -14.03
N GLN A 98 9.62 4.66 -13.34
CA GLN A 98 9.04 3.93 -12.21
C GLN A 98 8.49 4.85 -11.12
N PHE A 99 9.11 6.01 -10.86
CA PHE A 99 8.67 6.98 -9.85
C PHE A 99 7.44 7.79 -10.29
N GLU A 100 7.12 7.80 -11.60
CA GLU A 100 5.96 8.47 -12.18
C GLU A 100 4.73 7.57 -12.25
N LEU A 101 4.88 6.25 -12.05
CA LEU A 101 3.80 5.28 -12.29
C LEU A 101 2.54 5.62 -11.49
N ILE A 102 2.70 6.05 -10.23
CA ILE A 102 1.57 6.41 -9.37
C ILE A 102 0.80 7.61 -9.94
N PRO A 103 1.41 8.81 -10.09
CA PRO A 103 0.68 9.97 -10.60
C PRO A 103 0.25 9.81 -12.07
N TRP A 104 1.02 9.08 -12.90
CA TRP A 104 0.67 8.81 -14.29
C TRP A 104 -0.60 7.97 -14.41
N LEU A 105 -0.72 6.91 -13.60
CA LEU A 105 -1.87 6.02 -13.61
C LEU A 105 -3.11 6.69 -13.02
N LEU A 106 -2.97 7.32 -11.85
CA LEU A 106 -4.06 7.98 -11.15
C LEU A 106 -4.57 9.21 -11.90
N GLY A 107 -3.70 9.92 -12.59
CA GLY A 107 -4.08 11.09 -13.40
C GLY A 107 -4.90 10.73 -14.63
N ARG A 108 -4.74 9.53 -15.18
CA ARG A 108 -5.35 9.10 -16.46
C ARG A 108 -6.54 8.16 -16.30
N CYS A 109 -6.60 7.39 -15.19
CA CYS A 109 -7.58 6.32 -15.01
C CYS A 109 -8.56 6.63 -13.89
N ALA A 110 -9.85 6.45 -14.15
CA ALA A 110 -10.91 6.56 -13.16
C ALA A 110 -11.21 5.23 -12.45
N THR A 111 -10.88 4.11 -13.08
CA THR A 111 -11.26 2.75 -12.63
C THR A 111 -10.11 1.76 -12.78
N LEU A 112 -10.20 0.66 -12.01
CA LEU A 112 -9.25 -0.45 -12.11
C LEU A 112 -9.22 -1.07 -13.52
N ALA A 113 -10.37 -1.11 -14.23
CA ALA A 113 -10.46 -1.63 -15.59
C ALA A 113 -9.69 -0.74 -16.60
N GLU A 114 -9.79 0.59 -16.47
CA GLU A 114 -9.00 1.53 -17.25
C GLU A 114 -7.52 1.42 -16.94
N ALA A 115 -7.18 1.32 -15.65
CA ALA A 115 -5.80 1.12 -15.20
C ALA A 115 -5.18 -0.15 -15.79
N ARG A 116 -5.89 -1.27 -15.78
CA ARG A 116 -5.45 -2.53 -16.38
C ARG A 116 -5.21 -2.38 -17.89
N THR A 117 -6.10 -1.69 -18.59
CA THR A 117 -5.98 -1.45 -20.04
C THR A 117 -4.76 -0.60 -20.37
N LEU A 118 -4.53 0.46 -19.59
CA LEU A 118 -3.38 1.35 -19.76
C LEU A 118 -2.06 0.63 -19.43
N LEU A 119 -2.01 -0.10 -18.33
CA LEU A 119 -0.84 -0.88 -17.90
C LEU A 119 -0.44 -1.96 -18.91
N ALA A 120 -1.38 -2.56 -19.64
CA ALA A 120 -1.07 -3.54 -20.67
C ALA A 120 -0.24 -2.94 -21.84
N GLN A 121 -0.27 -1.62 -22.02
CA GLN A 121 0.51 -0.88 -23.03
C GLN A 121 1.78 -0.23 -22.41
N ALA A 122 1.92 -0.26 -21.10
CA ALA A 122 3.01 0.40 -20.40
C ALA A 122 4.35 -0.32 -20.59
N ASN A 123 5.40 0.49 -20.60
CA ASN A 123 6.78 0.07 -20.44
C ASN A 123 7.37 0.87 -19.26
N ILE A 124 7.56 0.22 -18.13
CA ILE A 124 8.17 0.85 -16.96
C ILE A 124 9.67 0.95 -17.20
N THR A 125 10.21 2.17 -17.17
CA THR A 125 11.58 2.44 -17.58
C THR A 125 12.54 2.58 -16.42
N ASP A 126 13.79 2.17 -16.64
CA ASP A 126 14.91 2.38 -15.72
C ASP A 126 15.45 3.82 -15.85
N THR A 127 14.56 4.77 -15.64
CA THR A 127 14.86 6.20 -15.68
C THR A 127 14.85 6.74 -14.27
N PRO A 128 16.02 7.15 -13.70
CA PRO A 128 16.10 7.68 -12.35
C PRO A 128 15.47 9.08 -12.27
N TYR A 129 15.02 9.46 -11.08
CA TYR A 129 14.59 10.84 -10.83
C TYR A 129 15.76 11.82 -11.00
N SER A 130 16.88 11.51 -10.36
CA SER A 130 18.14 12.26 -10.45
C SER A 130 19.33 11.35 -10.13
N ALA A 131 20.55 11.87 -10.25
CA ALA A 131 21.75 11.12 -9.85
C ALA A 131 21.77 10.79 -8.34
N GLY A 132 21.16 11.62 -7.51
CA GLY A 132 21.03 11.39 -6.06
C GLY A 132 19.85 10.52 -5.66
N LEU A 133 18.89 10.30 -6.58
CA LEU A 133 17.70 9.46 -6.38
C LEU A 133 17.62 8.44 -7.53
N PRO A 134 18.36 7.33 -7.40
CA PRO A 134 18.38 6.27 -8.42
C PRO A 134 17.04 5.56 -8.50
N THR A 135 16.87 4.73 -9.52
CA THR A 135 15.67 3.94 -9.76
C THR A 135 15.39 3.01 -8.57
N ALA A 136 14.26 3.17 -7.93
CA ALA A 136 13.81 2.28 -6.85
C ALA A 136 13.25 0.98 -7.42
N GLN A 137 13.57 -0.15 -6.77
CA GLN A 137 13.06 -1.46 -7.15
C GLN A 137 11.71 -1.68 -6.47
N LEU A 138 10.62 -1.50 -7.22
CA LEU A 138 9.25 -1.54 -6.73
C LEU A 138 8.39 -2.53 -7.50
N HIS A 139 7.32 -2.96 -6.86
CA HIS A 139 6.09 -3.48 -7.44
C HIS A 139 4.89 -2.72 -6.86
N TRP A 140 3.72 -2.85 -7.47
CA TRP A 140 2.60 -1.99 -7.12
C TRP A 140 1.32 -2.79 -6.90
N MET A 141 0.55 -2.34 -5.93
CA MET A 141 -0.83 -2.75 -5.71
C MET A 141 -1.75 -1.65 -6.21
N VAL A 142 -2.66 -1.98 -7.13
CA VAL A 142 -3.66 -1.05 -7.68
C VAL A 142 -5.04 -1.59 -7.36
N ALA A 143 -5.93 -0.76 -6.85
CA ALA A 143 -7.24 -1.21 -6.41
C ALA A 143 -8.31 -0.12 -6.52
N ASP A 144 -9.53 -0.55 -6.73
CA ASP A 144 -10.75 0.21 -6.50
C ASP A 144 -11.79 -0.70 -5.82
N ARG A 145 -13.02 -0.21 -5.63
CA ARG A 145 -14.07 -0.99 -5.01
C ARG A 145 -14.49 -2.27 -5.76
N THR A 146 -14.04 -2.44 -7.00
CA THR A 146 -14.36 -3.62 -7.85
C THR A 146 -13.34 -4.74 -7.70
N GLY A 147 -12.14 -4.45 -7.18
CA GLY A 147 -11.09 -5.44 -7.00
C GLY A 147 -9.70 -4.86 -6.80
N CYS A 148 -8.73 -5.74 -6.92
CA CYS A 148 -7.32 -5.44 -6.72
C CYS A 148 -6.45 -6.19 -7.73
N ILE A 149 -5.37 -5.55 -8.18
CA ILE A 149 -4.33 -6.15 -9.02
C ILE A 149 -2.94 -5.84 -8.46
N VAL A 150 -2.00 -6.73 -8.76
CA VAL A 150 -0.57 -6.51 -8.51
C VAL A 150 0.15 -6.36 -9.84
N VAL A 151 1.03 -5.36 -9.91
CA VAL A 151 1.83 -5.02 -11.09
C VAL A 151 3.30 -5.26 -10.75
N GLU A 152 3.93 -6.20 -11.46
CA GLU A 152 5.34 -6.56 -11.30
C GLU A 152 6.06 -6.47 -12.65
N SER A 153 7.12 -5.67 -12.72
CA SER A 153 8.05 -5.64 -13.86
C SER A 153 9.29 -6.43 -13.47
N VAL A 154 9.46 -7.58 -14.09
CA VAL A 154 10.51 -8.55 -13.78
C VAL A 154 11.27 -8.95 -15.04
N ALA A 155 12.24 -9.86 -14.94
CA ALA A 155 13.17 -10.17 -16.03
C ALA A 155 12.50 -10.65 -17.34
N ASP A 156 11.33 -11.26 -17.27
CA ASP A 156 10.57 -11.74 -18.43
C ASP A 156 9.43 -10.80 -18.85
N GLY A 157 9.33 -9.61 -18.22
CA GLY A 157 8.40 -8.56 -18.64
C GLY A 157 7.52 -7.98 -17.55
N LEU A 158 6.51 -7.21 -17.98
CA LEU A 158 5.51 -6.63 -17.11
C LEU A 158 4.34 -7.60 -16.91
N HIS A 159 4.05 -7.94 -15.68
CA HIS A 159 2.95 -8.83 -15.29
C HIS A 159 1.89 -8.07 -14.51
N ILE A 160 0.63 -8.41 -14.76
CA ILE A 160 -0.54 -7.86 -14.05
C ILE A 160 -1.35 -9.04 -13.53
N TYR A 161 -1.31 -9.25 -12.22
CA TYR A 161 -1.99 -10.35 -11.54
C TYR A 161 -3.27 -9.87 -10.86
N ASP A 162 -4.32 -10.69 -10.89
CA ASP A 162 -5.46 -10.49 -10.00
C ASP A 162 -5.06 -10.83 -8.57
N ASP A 163 -5.44 -9.96 -7.62
CA ASP A 163 -5.17 -10.17 -6.20
C ASP A 163 -6.46 -10.44 -5.42
N PRO A 164 -6.85 -11.71 -5.28
CA PRO A 164 -8.03 -12.07 -4.49
C PRO A 164 -7.81 -11.93 -2.97
N ALA A 165 -6.56 -11.88 -2.53
CA ALA A 165 -6.22 -11.69 -1.12
C ALA A 165 -6.38 -10.23 -0.68
N GLY A 166 -6.29 -9.27 -1.62
CA GLY A 166 -6.34 -7.84 -1.35
C GLY A 166 -5.21 -7.36 -0.44
N VAL A 167 -4.04 -8.01 -0.54
CA VAL A 167 -2.84 -7.73 0.27
C VAL A 167 -1.60 -7.86 -0.60
N LEU A 168 -0.66 -6.93 -0.45
CA LEU A 168 0.67 -7.04 -1.03
C LEU A 168 1.72 -6.74 0.04
N THR A 169 2.84 -7.48 0.01
CA THR A 169 4.01 -7.19 0.84
C THR A 169 5.23 -6.91 -0.04
N ASN A 170 6.30 -7.67 0.08
CA ASN A 170 7.53 -7.48 -0.70
C ASN A 170 7.87 -8.79 -1.45
N ASN A 171 9.16 -9.22 -1.40
CA ASN A 171 9.58 -10.51 -1.94
C ASN A 171 8.92 -11.70 -1.21
N PRO A 172 8.73 -12.85 -1.88
CA PRO A 172 9.00 -13.15 -3.28
C PRO A 172 7.94 -12.58 -4.24
N PRO A 173 8.03 -12.81 -5.58
CA PRO A 173 6.99 -12.43 -6.52
C PRO A 173 5.59 -12.86 -6.12
N PHE A 174 4.60 -12.04 -6.45
CA PHE A 174 3.22 -12.19 -5.97
C PHE A 174 2.60 -13.58 -6.19
N PRO A 175 2.77 -14.27 -7.33
CA PRO A 175 2.23 -15.61 -7.50
C PRO A 175 2.75 -16.63 -6.48
N MET A 176 4.00 -16.46 -6.01
CA MET A 176 4.58 -17.31 -4.96
C MET A 176 3.98 -17.00 -3.59
N GLN A 177 3.74 -15.72 -3.30
CA GLN A 177 3.06 -15.31 -2.06
C GLN A 177 1.64 -15.85 -2.00
N LEU A 178 0.89 -15.70 -3.11
CA LEU A 178 -0.48 -16.21 -3.22
C LEU A 178 -0.53 -17.74 -3.11
N PHE A 179 0.40 -18.44 -3.80
CA PHE A 179 0.50 -19.91 -3.72
C PHE A 179 0.75 -20.39 -2.29
N ALA A 180 1.58 -19.70 -1.52
CA ALA A 180 1.92 -20.07 -0.15
C ALA A 180 0.72 -20.06 0.80
N LEU A 181 -0.37 -19.34 0.51
CA LEU A 181 -1.61 -19.36 1.31
C LEU A 181 -2.21 -20.78 1.39
N ASN A 182 -1.96 -21.64 0.41
CA ASN A 182 -2.42 -23.06 0.43
C ASN A 182 -1.90 -23.80 1.67
N ASN A 183 -0.72 -23.44 2.19
CA ASN A 183 -0.15 -24.08 3.38
C ASN A 183 -0.89 -23.69 4.67
N TYR A 184 -1.78 -22.70 4.60
CA TYR A 184 -2.49 -22.12 5.75
C TYR A 184 -4.01 -22.29 5.63
N ALA A 185 -4.49 -23.11 4.67
CA ALA A 185 -5.93 -23.33 4.44
C ALA A 185 -6.68 -23.92 5.64
N GLN A 186 -5.95 -24.52 6.60
CA GLN A 186 -6.52 -25.05 7.84
C GLN A 186 -6.78 -24.01 8.92
N LEU A 187 -6.24 -22.79 8.77
CA LEU A 187 -6.44 -21.72 9.74
C LEU A 187 -7.89 -21.23 9.74
N SER A 188 -8.41 -20.95 10.92
CA SER A 188 -9.80 -20.52 11.12
C SER A 188 -9.89 -19.54 12.29
N PRO A 189 -10.82 -18.57 12.28
CA PRO A 189 -11.16 -17.79 13.47
C PRO A 189 -11.92 -18.62 14.52
N GLU A 190 -12.49 -19.76 14.11
CA GLU A 190 -13.27 -20.66 14.95
C GLU A 190 -12.37 -21.58 15.79
N PRO A 191 -12.86 -22.11 16.93
CA PRO A 191 -12.15 -23.12 17.70
C PRO A 191 -11.83 -24.36 16.86
N PRO A 192 -10.63 -24.97 16.94
CA PRO A 192 -10.29 -26.13 16.16
C PRO A 192 -11.06 -27.37 16.59
N VAL A 193 -11.39 -28.21 15.61
CA VAL A 193 -11.91 -29.56 15.83
C VAL A 193 -10.75 -30.54 15.83
N ASN A 194 -10.80 -31.57 16.69
CA ASN A 194 -9.78 -32.61 16.75
C ASN A 194 -9.83 -33.50 15.46
N HIS A 195 -9.00 -33.14 14.49
CA HIS A 195 -8.74 -33.97 13.29
C HIS A 195 -7.44 -34.79 13.41
N PHE A 196 -6.65 -34.59 14.48
CA PHE A 196 -5.37 -35.25 14.65
C PHE A 196 -5.54 -36.75 14.93
N ALA A 197 -6.36 -37.08 15.94
CA ALA A 197 -6.70 -38.49 16.24
C ALA A 197 -8.01 -38.49 17.06
N PRO A 198 -9.13 -38.98 16.45
CA PRO A 198 -10.43 -38.97 17.13
C PRO A 198 -10.45 -39.76 18.46
N ALA A 199 -9.58 -40.77 18.59
CA ALA A 199 -9.48 -41.60 19.81
C ALA A 199 -8.71 -40.88 20.97
N LEU A 200 -8.00 -39.80 20.69
CA LEU A 200 -7.32 -39.00 21.72
C LEU A 200 -8.25 -37.89 22.19
N PRO A 201 -8.43 -37.72 23.52
CA PRO A 201 -9.29 -36.66 24.08
C PRO A 201 -8.59 -35.30 24.06
N LEU A 202 -8.26 -34.79 22.83
CA LEU A 202 -7.66 -33.48 22.66
C LEU A 202 -8.73 -32.41 22.72
N THR A 203 -8.53 -31.40 23.58
CA THR A 203 -9.46 -30.31 23.81
C THR A 203 -8.77 -28.97 23.64
N THR A 204 -9.53 -27.95 23.29
CA THR A 204 -9.05 -26.56 23.28
C THR A 204 -8.84 -26.06 24.72
N TYR A 205 -7.71 -25.45 24.99
CA TYR A 205 -7.35 -24.87 26.30
C TYR A 205 -7.35 -23.32 26.28
N SER A 206 -7.52 -22.71 25.10
CA SER A 206 -7.52 -21.24 24.92
C SER A 206 -8.41 -20.82 23.75
N ARG A 207 -8.86 -19.57 23.78
CA ARG A 207 -9.49 -18.94 22.63
C ARG A 207 -8.44 -18.63 21.56
N GLY A 208 -8.85 -18.52 20.27
CA GLY A 208 -7.98 -18.19 19.16
C GLY A 208 -7.11 -19.35 18.65
N MET A 209 -7.28 -20.57 19.18
CA MET A 209 -6.47 -21.74 18.78
C MET A 209 -6.71 -22.18 17.32
N GLY A 210 -7.80 -21.75 16.66
CA GLY A 210 -8.02 -22.03 15.24
C GLY A 210 -6.97 -21.38 14.33
N ALA A 211 -6.31 -20.33 14.81
CA ALA A 211 -5.22 -19.67 14.12
C ALA A 211 -3.81 -20.18 14.51
N MET A 212 -3.71 -21.34 15.18
CA MET A 212 -2.40 -21.93 15.51
C MET A 212 -1.61 -22.25 14.24
N GLY A 213 -0.40 -21.72 14.15
CA GLY A 213 0.43 -21.80 12.95
C GLY A 213 0.38 -20.55 12.06
N LEU A 214 -0.45 -19.54 12.41
CA LEU A 214 -0.36 -18.24 11.76
C LEU A 214 1.04 -17.64 12.05
N PRO A 215 1.83 -17.30 11.00
CA PRO A 215 3.20 -16.86 11.20
C PRO A 215 3.27 -15.52 11.94
N GLY A 216 4.20 -15.39 12.89
CA GLY A 216 4.35 -14.23 13.75
C GLY A 216 5.60 -13.39 13.47
N ASP A 217 6.52 -13.87 12.63
CA ASP A 217 7.73 -13.13 12.29
C ASP A 217 7.47 -11.99 11.28
N LEU A 218 8.48 -11.12 11.10
CA LEU A 218 8.37 -9.90 10.31
C LEU A 218 8.77 -10.08 8.83
N SER A 219 9.09 -11.31 8.38
CA SER A 219 9.41 -11.54 6.97
C SER A 219 8.23 -11.21 6.06
N SER A 220 8.53 -10.89 4.82
CA SER A 220 7.51 -10.49 3.83
C SER A 220 6.42 -11.55 3.67
N GLN A 221 6.80 -12.82 3.53
CA GLN A 221 5.87 -13.93 3.36
C GLN A 221 4.97 -14.12 4.60
N SER A 222 5.55 -14.02 5.80
CA SER A 222 4.79 -14.14 7.06
C SER A 222 3.82 -12.99 7.26
N ARG A 223 4.22 -11.76 6.91
CA ARG A 223 3.33 -10.59 6.94
C ARG A 223 2.20 -10.72 5.91
N PHE A 224 2.49 -11.24 4.70
CA PHE A 224 1.48 -11.48 3.69
C PHE A 224 0.39 -12.44 4.20
N VAL A 225 0.79 -13.61 4.72
CA VAL A 225 -0.13 -14.61 5.27
C VAL A 225 -0.95 -14.04 6.43
N ARG A 226 -0.28 -13.35 7.36
CA ARG A 226 -0.94 -12.76 8.54
C ARG A 226 -1.93 -11.66 8.15
N ALA A 227 -1.52 -10.73 7.29
CA ALA A 227 -2.40 -9.67 6.82
C ALA A 227 -3.60 -10.22 6.02
N ALA A 228 -3.38 -11.22 5.15
CA ALA A 228 -4.45 -11.88 4.40
C ALA A 228 -5.45 -12.58 5.32
N PHE A 229 -4.97 -13.32 6.34
CA PHE A 229 -5.83 -13.98 7.32
C PHE A 229 -6.63 -12.97 8.15
N VAL A 230 -5.97 -11.94 8.70
CA VAL A 230 -6.62 -10.92 9.52
C VAL A 230 -7.62 -10.15 8.68
N ARG A 231 -7.27 -9.71 7.47
CA ARG A 231 -8.17 -9.00 6.56
C ARG A 231 -9.42 -9.82 6.22
N ALA A 232 -9.23 -11.09 5.86
CA ALA A 232 -10.33 -11.96 5.41
C ALA A 232 -11.34 -12.29 6.53
N ASN A 233 -10.90 -12.27 7.79
CA ASN A 233 -11.73 -12.63 8.95
C ASN A 233 -12.13 -11.41 9.80
N SER A 234 -11.66 -10.21 9.45
CA SER A 234 -12.03 -8.98 10.15
C SER A 234 -13.47 -8.59 9.87
N VAL A 235 -14.14 -8.12 10.91
CA VAL A 235 -15.49 -7.57 10.84
C VAL A 235 -15.56 -6.21 11.52
N SER A 236 -16.33 -5.29 10.97
CA SER A 236 -16.63 -3.99 11.58
C SER A 236 -18.07 -3.59 11.26
N GLY A 237 -18.57 -2.53 11.89
CA GLY A 237 -19.75 -1.83 11.41
C GLY A 237 -19.48 -1.09 10.08
N ASP A 238 -20.55 -0.58 9.47
CA ASP A 238 -20.49 0.15 8.19
C ASP A 238 -20.11 1.63 8.35
N GLY A 239 -20.01 2.12 9.59
CA GLY A 239 -19.59 3.49 9.89
C GLY A 239 -18.14 3.73 9.49
N GLU A 240 -17.83 4.96 9.05
CA GLU A 240 -16.49 5.31 8.62
C GLU A 240 -15.45 5.11 9.74
N THR A 241 -15.77 5.55 10.95
CA THR A 241 -14.87 5.42 12.10
C THR A 241 -14.59 3.96 12.45
N GLU A 242 -15.62 3.10 12.38
CA GLU A 242 -15.49 1.67 12.67
C GLU A 242 -14.66 0.96 11.60
N SER A 243 -14.93 1.25 10.32
CA SER A 243 -14.21 0.69 9.19
C SER A 243 -12.74 1.14 9.17
N LEU A 244 -12.50 2.43 9.43
CA LEU A 244 -11.16 3.00 9.53
C LEU A 244 -10.36 2.35 10.67
N SER A 245 -10.95 2.28 11.87
CA SER A 245 -10.34 1.61 13.02
C SER A 245 -9.97 0.17 12.69
N GLN A 246 -10.87 -0.57 12.01
CA GLN A 246 -10.60 -1.96 11.63
C GLN A 246 -9.45 -2.07 10.64
N LEU A 247 -9.34 -1.18 9.63
CA LEU A 247 -8.20 -1.24 8.70
C LEU A 247 -6.87 -0.93 9.41
N PHE A 248 -6.85 0.03 10.35
CA PHE A 248 -5.64 0.27 11.16
C PHE A 248 -5.29 -0.97 12.01
N HIS A 249 -6.25 -1.73 12.52
CA HIS A 249 -5.98 -3.00 13.22
C HIS A 249 -5.47 -4.09 12.27
N ILE A 250 -5.97 -4.16 11.03
CA ILE A 250 -5.45 -5.10 10.01
C ILE A 250 -3.97 -4.79 9.75
N LEU A 251 -3.64 -3.54 9.43
CA LEU A 251 -2.28 -3.10 9.16
C LEU A 251 -1.38 -3.17 10.42
N GLY A 252 -1.93 -2.83 11.59
CA GLY A 252 -1.24 -2.95 12.88
C GLY A 252 -0.82 -4.38 13.24
N SER A 253 -1.53 -5.39 12.70
CA SER A 253 -1.15 -6.80 12.90
C SER A 253 0.21 -7.16 12.28
N VAL A 254 0.73 -6.34 11.37
CA VAL A 254 1.98 -6.53 10.62
C VAL A 254 2.95 -5.35 10.73
N GLU A 255 2.72 -4.43 11.67
CA GLU A 255 3.66 -3.36 11.98
C GLU A 255 5.01 -3.90 12.45
N GLN A 256 6.07 -3.18 12.10
CA GLN A 256 7.42 -3.50 12.52
C GLN A 256 7.85 -2.60 13.68
N GLN A 257 8.14 -3.23 14.82
CA GLN A 257 8.58 -2.55 16.03
C GLN A 257 10.08 -2.27 16.00
N ARG A 258 10.47 -1.07 16.43
CA ARG A 258 11.89 -0.67 16.52
C ARG A 258 12.69 -1.70 17.33
N GLY A 259 13.75 -2.21 16.73
CA GLY A 259 14.65 -3.19 17.36
C GLY A 259 14.35 -4.65 17.01
N CYS A 260 13.17 -4.95 16.44
CA CYS A 260 12.79 -6.33 16.06
C CYS A 260 13.26 -6.73 14.66
N CYS A 261 13.60 -5.76 13.78
CA CYS A 261 14.24 -5.99 12.49
C CYS A 261 15.49 -5.12 12.39
N ARG A 262 16.68 -5.74 12.47
CA ARG A 262 17.97 -5.06 12.40
C ARG A 262 18.64 -5.29 11.06
N LEU A 263 19.16 -4.23 10.46
CA LEU A 263 19.94 -4.27 9.25
C LEU A 263 21.43 -4.55 9.55
N ALA A 264 22.18 -4.93 8.52
CA ALA A 264 23.60 -5.24 8.68
C ALA A 264 24.43 -4.05 9.19
N GLY A 265 24.00 -2.81 8.96
CA GLY A 265 24.60 -1.56 9.45
C GLY A 265 24.30 -1.25 10.92
N GLY A 266 23.37 -1.99 11.53
CA GLY A 266 22.93 -1.78 12.92
C GLY A 266 21.67 -0.91 13.05
N GLU A 267 21.19 -0.30 11.97
CA GLU A 267 19.93 0.43 11.91
C GLU A 267 18.75 -0.54 12.14
N CYS A 268 17.64 0.01 12.59
CA CYS A 268 16.40 -0.75 12.75
C CYS A 268 15.39 -0.36 11.67
N GLU A 269 14.86 -1.34 10.97
CA GLU A 269 13.66 -1.14 10.16
C GLU A 269 12.44 -1.11 11.09
N LEU A 270 11.56 -0.14 10.87
CA LEU A 270 10.33 0.05 11.66
C LEU A 270 9.24 0.64 10.75
N THR A 271 7.98 0.52 11.16
CA THR A 271 6.87 1.16 10.46
C THR A 271 6.90 2.66 10.71
N LEU A 272 7.39 3.44 9.74
CA LEU A 272 7.49 4.90 9.85
C LEU A 272 6.11 5.55 9.93
N TYR A 273 5.18 5.08 9.09
CA TYR A 273 3.78 5.46 9.13
C TYR A 273 2.88 4.32 8.66
N THR A 274 1.65 4.34 9.15
CA THR A 274 0.52 3.61 8.57
C THR A 274 -0.42 4.62 7.92
N GLY A 275 -0.61 4.50 6.60
CA GLY A 275 -1.55 5.31 5.83
C GLY A 275 -2.79 4.54 5.44
N CYS A 276 -3.92 5.23 5.35
CA CYS A 276 -5.19 4.69 4.90
C CYS A 276 -5.97 5.76 4.15
N CYS A 277 -6.64 5.44 3.06
CA CYS A 277 -7.60 6.35 2.44
C CYS A 277 -9.02 5.74 2.42
N ASN A 278 -10.03 6.59 2.66
CA ASN A 278 -11.38 6.33 2.24
C ASN A 278 -11.47 6.76 0.77
N ALA A 279 -11.41 5.79 -0.13
CA ALA A 279 -11.32 6.04 -1.57
C ALA A 279 -12.60 6.67 -2.15
N ASP A 280 -13.75 6.37 -1.57
CA ASP A 280 -15.03 6.95 -2.01
C ASP A 280 -15.19 8.42 -1.59
N ARG A 281 -14.43 8.87 -0.57
CA ARG A 281 -14.53 10.22 -0.02
C ARG A 281 -13.31 11.10 -0.27
N GLY A 282 -12.21 10.53 -0.78
CA GLY A 282 -10.98 11.28 -0.97
C GLY A 282 -10.35 11.80 0.33
N VAL A 283 -10.48 11.04 1.43
CA VAL A 283 -9.89 11.40 2.73
C VAL A 283 -8.73 10.46 3.03
N TYR A 284 -7.56 11.04 3.29
CA TYR A 284 -6.36 10.32 3.68
C TYR A 284 -6.15 10.40 5.18
N TYR A 285 -5.97 9.26 5.83
CA TYR A 285 -5.73 9.12 7.26
C TYR A 285 -4.35 8.52 7.49
N TYR A 286 -3.69 8.89 8.57
CA TYR A 286 -2.42 8.29 8.93
C TYR A 286 -2.14 8.30 10.43
N THR A 287 -1.27 7.37 10.85
CA THR A 287 -0.53 7.40 12.11
C THR A 287 0.96 7.37 11.81
N THR A 288 1.79 7.80 12.75
CA THR A 288 3.25 7.63 12.66
C THR A 288 3.75 6.75 13.79
N TYR A 289 4.99 6.29 13.72
CA TYR A 289 5.54 5.43 14.77
C TYR A 289 5.47 6.08 16.16
N ASP A 290 5.77 7.37 16.25
CA ASP A 290 5.79 8.10 17.52
C ASP A 290 4.44 8.76 17.87
N ASN A 291 3.45 8.74 16.96
CA ASN A 291 2.11 9.28 17.19
C ASN A 291 1.02 8.33 16.66
N SER A 292 0.40 7.60 17.56
CA SER A 292 -0.69 6.66 17.27
C SER A 292 -2.06 7.32 17.08
N GLN A 293 -2.17 8.65 17.28
CA GLN A 293 -3.41 9.36 16.99
C GLN A 293 -3.64 9.45 15.48
N ILE A 294 -4.79 8.96 15.01
CA ILE A 294 -5.15 9.06 13.59
C ILE A 294 -5.35 10.52 13.22
N THR A 295 -4.62 10.97 12.22
CA THR A 295 -4.70 12.31 11.63
C THR A 295 -5.32 12.20 10.24
N ALA A 296 -6.17 13.14 9.86
CA ALA A 296 -6.91 13.13 8.59
C ALA A 296 -6.60 14.36 7.74
N VAL A 297 -6.53 14.17 6.42
CA VAL A 297 -6.50 15.21 5.40
C VAL A 297 -7.57 14.91 4.37
N ASP A 298 -8.52 15.83 4.19
CA ASP A 298 -9.60 15.72 3.20
C ASP A 298 -9.22 16.51 1.95
N MET A 299 -9.15 15.84 0.80
CA MET A 299 -8.76 16.49 -0.46
C MET A 299 -9.76 17.58 -0.88
N HIS A 300 -11.03 17.44 -0.51
CA HIS A 300 -12.08 18.41 -0.86
C HIS A 300 -12.03 19.72 -0.06
N HIS A 301 -11.15 19.81 0.95
CA HIS A 301 -10.86 21.07 1.64
C HIS A 301 -9.77 21.89 0.95
N ALA A 302 -9.15 21.37 -0.11
CA ALA A 302 -8.21 22.09 -0.96
C ALA A 302 -8.90 22.53 -2.27
N ASP A 303 -8.28 23.49 -2.97
CA ASP A 303 -8.68 23.87 -4.32
C ASP A 303 -8.21 22.80 -5.32
N LEU A 304 -9.12 21.88 -5.70
CA LEU A 304 -8.81 20.80 -6.64
C LEU A 304 -8.66 21.28 -8.09
N ASP A 305 -9.07 22.50 -8.42
CA ASP A 305 -8.86 23.14 -9.71
C ASP A 305 -7.65 24.08 -9.73
N GLY A 306 -6.91 24.15 -8.63
CA GLY A 306 -5.66 24.88 -8.50
C GLY A 306 -4.56 24.35 -9.42
N CYS A 307 -3.42 25.04 -9.44
CA CYS A 307 -2.26 24.72 -10.27
C CYS A 307 -0.98 24.43 -9.47
N GLU A 308 -1.08 24.28 -8.15
CA GLU A 308 0.05 23.98 -7.27
C GLU A 308 -0.33 22.90 -6.27
N PRO A 309 0.55 21.89 -6.02
CA PRO A 309 0.33 20.89 -4.99
C PRO A 309 0.31 21.51 -3.61
N VAL A 310 -0.53 20.96 -2.72
CA VAL A 310 -0.60 21.35 -1.31
C VAL A 310 -0.03 20.24 -0.46
N SER A 311 0.95 20.55 0.39
CA SER A 311 1.66 19.59 1.23
C SER A 311 1.34 19.82 2.72
N TYR A 312 1.04 18.73 3.43
CA TYR A 312 0.76 18.69 4.86
C TYR A 312 1.81 17.82 5.55
N PRO A 313 2.80 18.42 6.23
CA PRO A 313 3.81 17.67 6.98
C PRO A 313 3.18 16.73 8.02
N LEU A 314 3.81 15.58 8.26
CA LEU A 314 3.29 14.60 9.22
C LEU A 314 3.32 15.14 10.65
N VAL A 315 2.26 14.85 11.40
CA VAL A 315 2.19 15.10 12.85
C VAL A 315 2.83 13.91 13.56
N THR A 316 4.09 14.06 13.96
CA THR A 316 4.88 13.00 14.60
C THR A 316 4.89 13.09 16.12
N GLU A 317 4.54 14.23 16.69
CA GLU A 317 4.52 14.43 18.14
C GLU A 317 3.31 13.76 18.78
N MET A 318 3.56 12.86 19.73
CA MET A 318 2.50 12.18 20.48
C MET A 318 1.73 13.16 21.36
N ARG A 319 0.40 13.14 21.25
CA ARG A 319 -0.50 13.88 22.11
C ARG A 319 -1.23 12.94 23.03
N LEU A 320 -1.00 13.09 24.33
CA LEU A 320 -1.72 12.33 25.34
C LEU A 320 -3.02 13.05 25.73
N TYR A 321 -4.12 12.33 25.59
CA TYR A 321 -5.40 12.80 26.15
C TYR A 321 -5.42 12.48 27.65
N GLN A 322 -5.40 13.52 28.47
CA GLN A 322 -5.47 13.37 29.92
C GLN A 322 -6.95 13.42 30.35
N GLN A 323 -7.44 12.33 30.90
CA GLN A 323 -8.85 12.17 31.25
C GLN A 323 -9.22 12.75 32.62
N ASN A 324 -8.25 13.00 33.48
CA ASN A 324 -8.44 13.55 34.84
C ASN A 324 -7.66 14.87 35.04
#